data_209a7cea2994f13fdb9d5224802887e0
#
_entry.id   209a7cea2994f13fdb9d5224802887e0
#
_cell.length_a   1.000
_cell.length_b   1.000
_cell.length_c   1.000
_cell.angle_alpha   90.00
_cell.angle_beta   90.00
_cell.angle_gamma   90.00
#
_symmetry.space_group_name_H-M   'P 1'
#
loop_
_entity.id
_entity.type
_entity.pdbx_description
1 polymer ?
#
loop_
_entity_poly.entity_id
_entity_poly.type
_entity_poly.pdbx_seq_one_letter_code
_entity_poly.pdbx_strand_id
1 'polypeptide(L)'
;CPAEKLTEIILAPAQRADFICDLTTENLVVEETSTGETFPAGRLLATNNLGPAKAAKSNIKSIVPPLPPLAGAIRIPIHMQGGAMGNLASAQFEGAELSLRELAQKHKKLWAFNGKIGDYSNVSNEIKRGSLVSIDVYNDTAWPHAMHLHGHHFWVMSDDPTADLPSGQRDTWLMQPQEKASLVFLADNPGLWLFHCHMLEHAASGMGTVFWID
;
A
#
# COMPACT_ATOMS: atom_id res chain seq x y z
N CYS A 1 14.56 -11.74 1.93
CA CYS A 1 13.72 -12.90 1.60
C CYS A 1 14.54 -13.91 0.83
N PRO A 2 14.33 -15.22 1.00
CA PRO A 2 14.83 -16.18 0.04
C PRO A 2 14.23 -15.87 -1.34
N ALA A 3 14.99 -16.13 -2.41
CA ALA A 3 14.46 -16.01 -3.75
C ALA A 3 13.44 -17.14 -3.97
N GLU A 4 12.24 -16.79 -4.37
CA GLU A 4 11.18 -17.72 -4.72
C GLU A 4 11.04 -17.78 -6.24
N LYS A 5 10.75 -18.98 -6.78
CA LYS A 5 10.45 -19.13 -8.19
C LYS A 5 9.00 -18.70 -8.41
N LEU A 6 8.83 -17.54 -9.02
CA LEU A 6 7.52 -16.97 -9.33
C LEU A 6 7.22 -17.14 -10.82
N THR A 7 5.96 -17.44 -11.12
CA THR A 7 5.38 -17.37 -12.46
C THR A 7 4.49 -16.15 -12.62
N GLU A 8 3.97 -15.63 -11.54
CA GLU A 8 3.07 -14.48 -11.49
C GLU A 8 3.27 -13.71 -10.18
N ILE A 9 3.06 -12.40 -10.22
CA ILE A 9 3.07 -11.53 -9.06
C ILE A 9 2.03 -10.44 -9.22
N ILE A 10 1.29 -10.14 -8.16
CA ILE A 10 0.37 -9.00 -8.10
C ILE A 10 1.14 -7.80 -7.56
N LEU A 11 1.19 -6.73 -8.35
CA LEU A 11 1.76 -5.44 -7.95
C LEU A 11 0.67 -4.38 -7.94
N ALA A 12 0.38 -3.85 -6.77
CA ALA A 12 -0.45 -2.66 -6.65
C ALA A 12 0.32 -1.40 -7.11
N PRO A 13 -0.37 -0.31 -7.46
CA PRO A 13 0.28 0.99 -7.70
C PRO A 13 1.25 1.34 -6.57
N ALA A 14 2.42 1.89 -6.91
CA ALA A 14 3.58 2.17 -6.08
C ALA A 14 4.38 0.95 -5.56
N GLN A 15 3.91 -0.26 -5.70
CA GLN A 15 4.73 -1.42 -5.35
C GLN A 15 5.83 -1.68 -6.38
N ARG A 16 6.94 -2.24 -5.93
CA ARG A 16 8.10 -2.63 -6.75
C ARG A 16 8.48 -4.06 -6.38
N ALA A 17 9.02 -4.78 -7.36
CA ALA A 17 9.60 -6.09 -7.16
C ALA A 17 10.92 -6.20 -7.91
N ASP A 18 11.91 -6.82 -7.29
CA ASP A 18 13.20 -7.12 -7.90
C ASP A 18 13.20 -8.59 -8.31
N PHE A 19 13.61 -8.85 -9.54
CA PHE A 19 13.67 -10.20 -10.09
C PHE A 19 15.11 -10.58 -10.44
N ILE A 20 15.45 -11.82 -10.15
CA ILE A 20 16.68 -12.46 -10.64
C ILE A 20 16.26 -13.42 -11.74
N CYS A 21 16.76 -13.21 -12.94
CA CYS A 21 16.43 -14.01 -14.11
C CYS A 21 17.70 -14.68 -14.67
N ASP A 22 17.62 -15.95 -15.00
CA ASP A 22 18.63 -16.65 -15.78
C ASP A 22 18.26 -16.54 -17.27
N LEU A 23 18.92 -15.62 -17.99
CA LEU A 23 18.79 -15.49 -19.44
C LEU A 23 19.85 -16.37 -20.11
N THR A 24 19.50 -17.61 -20.46
CA THR A 24 20.43 -18.54 -21.12
C THR A 24 20.40 -18.41 -22.63
N THR A 25 19.31 -18.74 -23.27
CA THR A 25 19.16 -18.75 -24.74
C THR A 25 17.85 -18.17 -25.23
N GLU A 26 16.89 -17.95 -24.33
CA GLU A 26 15.56 -17.47 -24.69
C GLU A 26 15.32 -16.06 -24.14
N ASN A 27 14.51 -15.30 -24.85
CA ASN A 27 14.05 -14.01 -24.39
C ASN A 27 13.02 -14.22 -23.26
N LEU A 28 13.12 -13.41 -22.21
CA LEU A 28 12.08 -13.35 -21.19
C LEU A 28 11.06 -12.27 -21.56
N VAL A 29 9.79 -12.63 -21.61
CA VAL A 29 8.68 -11.68 -21.76
C VAL A 29 8.01 -11.50 -20.40
N VAL A 30 7.81 -10.24 -20.03
CA VAL A 30 6.99 -9.86 -18.87
C VAL A 30 5.63 -9.44 -19.41
N GLU A 31 4.60 -10.06 -18.93
CA GLU A 31 3.23 -9.84 -19.39
C GLU A 31 2.38 -9.26 -18.27
N GLU A 32 1.46 -8.37 -18.64
CA GLU A 32 0.43 -7.82 -17.77
C GLU A 32 -0.88 -8.55 -18.04
N THR A 33 -1.54 -9.06 -17.00
CA THR A 33 -2.73 -9.92 -17.10
C THR A 33 -3.91 -9.44 -16.25
N SER A 34 -3.80 -8.30 -15.58
CA SER A 34 -4.81 -7.83 -14.58
C SER A 34 -6.17 -7.50 -15.20
N THR A 35 -6.21 -7.19 -16.49
CA THR A 35 -7.45 -6.81 -17.20
C THR A 35 -8.24 -8.00 -17.75
N GLY A 36 -7.74 -9.24 -17.57
CA GLY A 36 -8.27 -10.45 -18.18
C GLY A 36 -7.80 -10.69 -19.62
N GLU A 37 -7.05 -9.76 -20.20
CA GLU A 37 -6.32 -9.92 -21.44
C GLU A 37 -4.82 -9.86 -21.13
N THR A 38 -3.99 -10.49 -21.99
CA THR A 38 -2.55 -10.55 -21.81
C THR A 38 -1.87 -9.52 -22.71
N PHE A 39 -1.09 -8.61 -22.11
CA PHE A 39 -0.32 -7.61 -22.82
C PHE A 39 1.17 -7.73 -22.51
N PRO A 40 2.08 -7.63 -23.51
CA PRO A 40 3.50 -7.59 -23.24
C PRO A 40 3.88 -6.26 -22.58
N ALA A 41 4.24 -6.30 -21.29
CA ALA A 41 4.71 -5.15 -20.53
C ALA A 41 6.20 -4.86 -20.76
N GLY A 42 7.01 -5.90 -21.09
CA GLY A 42 8.43 -5.74 -21.36
C GLY A 42 9.08 -7.01 -21.90
N ARG A 43 10.30 -6.86 -22.45
CA ARG A 43 11.11 -7.98 -22.93
C ARG A 43 12.57 -7.81 -22.50
N LEU A 44 13.16 -8.86 -21.97
CA LEU A 44 14.60 -8.98 -21.78
C LEU A 44 15.15 -9.87 -22.90
N LEU A 45 16.02 -9.30 -23.73
CA LEU A 45 16.58 -10.01 -24.88
C LEU A 45 17.90 -10.67 -24.49
N ALA A 46 18.00 -11.97 -24.71
CA ALA A 46 19.28 -12.67 -24.63
C ALA A 46 20.16 -12.23 -25.83
N THR A 47 21.34 -11.68 -25.53
CA THR A 47 22.33 -11.37 -26.58
C THR A 47 23.38 -12.49 -26.65
N ASN A 48 23.94 -12.74 -27.82
CA ASN A 48 24.90 -13.83 -28.08
C ASN A 48 26.21 -13.75 -27.27
N ASN A 49 26.40 -12.73 -26.44
CA ASN A 49 27.61 -12.50 -25.66
C ASN A 49 27.40 -12.77 -24.16
N LEU A 50 26.33 -13.44 -23.75
CA LEU A 50 26.16 -13.89 -22.40
C LEU A 50 27.21 -14.98 -22.12
N GLY A 51 28.16 -14.70 -21.24
CA GLY A 51 29.11 -15.72 -20.76
C GLY A 51 28.36 -16.86 -20.05
N PRO A 52 29.06 -17.93 -19.64
CA PRO A 52 28.41 -19.06 -19.00
C PRO A 52 27.55 -18.57 -17.81
N ALA A 53 26.31 -19.03 -17.76
CA ALA A 53 25.36 -18.70 -16.70
C ALA A 53 26.01 -18.96 -15.35
N LYS A 54 26.21 -17.91 -14.56
CA LYS A 54 26.60 -18.07 -13.16
C LYS A 54 25.30 -18.32 -12.41
N ALA A 55 25.19 -19.46 -11.74
CA ALA A 55 24.07 -19.73 -10.85
C ALA A 55 23.83 -18.50 -9.95
N ALA A 56 22.63 -17.93 -10.01
CA ALA A 56 22.27 -16.81 -9.17
C ALA A 56 22.52 -17.21 -7.72
N LYS A 57 23.40 -16.48 -7.02
CA LYS A 57 23.57 -16.69 -5.59
C LYS A 57 22.30 -16.15 -4.92
N SER A 58 21.37 -17.03 -4.62
CA SER A 58 20.07 -16.74 -3.98
C SER A 58 20.17 -16.23 -2.53
N ASN A 59 21.38 -15.99 -2.01
CA ASN A 59 21.61 -15.53 -0.64
C ASN A 59 21.66 -14.00 -0.55
N ILE A 60 20.60 -13.33 -1.01
CA ILE A 60 20.41 -11.92 -0.67
C ILE A 60 19.98 -11.89 0.79
N LYS A 61 20.88 -11.45 1.67
CA LYS A 61 20.55 -11.26 3.08
C LYS A 61 19.56 -10.09 3.17
N SER A 62 18.44 -10.33 3.83
CA SER A 62 17.53 -9.25 4.19
C SER A 62 18.26 -8.28 5.12
N ILE A 63 18.25 -6.99 4.76
CA ILE A 63 18.73 -5.89 5.62
C ILE A 63 17.60 -5.29 6.45
N VAL A 64 16.37 -5.80 6.27
CA VAL A 64 15.20 -5.30 6.98
C VAL A 64 15.29 -5.72 8.44
N PRO A 65 15.20 -4.78 9.39
CA PRO A 65 15.21 -5.11 10.81
C PRO A 65 13.96 -5.94 11.17
N PRO A 66 14.04 -6.77 12.23
CA PRO A 66 12.87 -7.47 12.73
C PRO A 66 11.82 -6.47 13.25
N LEU A 67 10.57 -6.89 13.22
CA LEU A 67 9.47 -6.11 13.83
C LEU A 67 9.77 -5.91 15.34
N PRO A 68 9.79 -4.65 15.83
CA PRO A 68 9.99 -4.39 17.24
C PRO A 68 8.76 -4.80 18.07
N PRO A 69 8.91 -5.00 19.40
CA PRO A 69 7.77 -5.23 20.29
C PRO A 69 6.75 -4.09 20.21
N LEU A 70 5.48 -4.41 20.07
CA LEU A 70 4.39 -3.42 19.91
C LEU A 70 3.96 -2.74 21.22
N ALA A 71 4.54 -3.12 22.35
CA ALA A 71 4.23 -2.50 23.64
C ALA A 71 4.51 -1.00 23.59
N GLY A 72 3.48 -0.20 23.89
CA GLY A 72 3.56 1.27 23.85
C GLY A 72 3.46 1.90 22.47
N ALA A 73 3.16 1.14 21.42
CA ALA A 73 2.89 1.70 20.09
C ALA A 73 1.66 2.63 20.10
N ILE A 74 1.79 3.76 19.41
CA ILE A 74 0.65 4.67 19.16
C ILE A 74 -0.27 3.98 18.15
N ARG A 75 -1.56 3.86 18.48
CA ARG A 75 -2.53 3.24 17.58
C ARG A 75 -3.39 4.30 16.91
N ILE A 76 -3.42 4.25 15.58
CA ILE A 76 -4.20 5.16 14.73
C ILE A 76 -5.23 4.32 13.95
N PRO A 77 -6.49 4.29 14.37
CA PRO A 77 -7.52 3.56 13.65
C PRO A 77 -7.92 4.28 12.36
N ILE A 78 -7.95 3.55 11.26
CA ILE A 78 -8.42 4.03 9.95
C ILE A 78 -9.52 3.08 9.44
N HIS A 79 -10.74 3.59 9.42
CA HIS A 79 -11.88 2.94 8.78
C HIS A 79 -12.07 3.50 7.37
N MET A 80 -11.76 2.72 6.35
CA MET A 80 -11.91 3.10 4.95
C MET A 80 -13.35 2.85 4.51
N GLN A 81 -14.01 3.89 4.00
CA GLN A 81 -15.43 3.88 3.67
C GLN A 81 -15.70 4.55 2.32
N GLY A 82 -16.81 4.18 1.69
CA GLY A 82 -17.28 4.85 0.48
C GLY A 82 -17.23 4.02 -0.78
N GLY A 83 -17.27 4.70 -1.91
CA GLY A 83 -17.34 4.08 -3.24
C GLY A 83 -18.72 3.50 -3.58
N ALA A 84 -18.83 2.98 -4.81
CA ALA A 84 -20.01 2.24 -5.22
C ALA A 84 -20.15 0.96 -4.39
N MET A 85 -21.35 0.64 -3.92
CA MET A 85 -21.67 -0.50 -3.06
C MET A 85 -21.03 -0.43 -1.65
N GLY A 86 -20.50 0.71 -1.26
CA GLY A 86 -19.95 0.94 0.08
C GLY A 86 -21.02 1.41 1.07
N ASN A 87 -20.69 1.39 2.36
CA ASN A 87 -21.60 1.70 3.47
C ASN A 87 -21.55 3.17 3.93
N LEU A 88 -21.08 4.11 3.10
CA LEU A 88 -20.98 5.52 3.45
C LEU A 88 -22.25 6.26 3.02
N ALA A 89 -23.04 6.76 3.99
CA ALA A 89 -24.23 7.58 3.71
C ALA A 89 -23.89 9.08 3.62
N SER A 90 -23.01 9.56 4.51
CA SER A 90 -22.54 10.94 4.60
C SER A 90 -21.11 11.00 5.10
N ALA A 91 -20.42 12.12 4.89
CA ALA A 91 -19.10 12.36 5.46
C ALA A 91 -18.86 13.85 5.72
N GLN A 92 -17.89 14.13 6.62
CA GLN A 92 -17.42 15.48 6.89
C GLN A 92 -16.54 15.97 5.74
N PHE A 93 -16.86 17.13 5.20
CA PHE A 93 -16.10 17.79 4.15
C PHE A 93 -16.19 19.32 4.32
N GLU A 94 -15.04 20.00 4.39
CA GLU A 94 -14.94 21.47 4.56
C GLU A 94 -15.79 22.03 5.72
N GLY A 95 -15.84 21.31 6.84
CA GLY A 95 -16.55 21.73 8.05
C GLY A 95 -18.06 21.41 8.06
N ALA A 96 -18.58 20.79 7.00
CA ALA A 96 -19.99 20.39 6.92
C ALA A 96 -20.13 18.87 6.74
N GLU A 97 -21.23 18.32 7.26
CA GLU A 97 -21.63 16.95 6.94
C GLU A 97 -22.49 16.95 5.69
N LEU A 98 -22.00 16.27 4.64
CA LEU A 98 -22.66 16.20 3.34
C LEU A 98 -23.03 14.75 3.02
N SER A 99 -24.17 14.56 2.34
CA SER A 99 -24.55 13.24 1.84
C SER A 99 -23.55 12.74 0.77
N LEU A 100 -23.36 11.42 0.67
CA LEU A 100 -22.49 10.85 -0.37
C LEU A 100 -22.90 11.28 -1.78
N ARG A 101 -24.21 11.40 -2.02
CA ARG A 101 -24.74 11.89 -3.31
C ARG A 101 -24.24 13.30 -3.61
N GLU A 102 -24.30 14.20 -2.64
CA GLU A 102 -23.85 15.58 -2.81
C GLU A 102 -22.33 15.66 -2.98
N LEU A 103 -21.57 14.93 -2.15
CA LEU A 103 -20.11 14.78 -2.27
C LEU A 103 -19.72 14.31 -3.67
N ALA A 104 -20.38 13.27 -4.20
CA ALA A 104 -20.09 12.73 -5.52
C ALA A 104 -20.43 13.71 -6.64
N GLN A 105 -21.63 14.31 -6.61
CA GLN A 105 -22.11 15.14 -7.71
C GLN A 105 -21.43 16.51 -7.77
N LYS A 106 -21.29 17.18 -6.62
CA LYS A 106 -20.78 18.56 -6.57
C LYS A 106 -19.27 18.62 -6.35
N HIS A 107 -18.71 17.71 -5.54
CA HIS A 107 -17.32 17.79 -5.07
C HIS A 107 -16.40 16.71 -5.66
N LYS A 108 -16.95 15.71 -6.36
CA LYS A 108 -16.21 14.57 -6.90
C LYS A 108 -15.48 13.77 -5.79
N LYS A 109 -16.11 13.69 -4.60
CA LYS A 109 -15.62 12.96 -3.44
C LYS A 109 -16.47 11.72 -3.23
N LEU A 110 -15.78 10.57 -3.03
CA LEU A 110 -16.42 9.26 -2.93
C LEU A 110 -15.91 8.44 -1.75
N TRP A 111 -14.75 8.81 -1.18
CA TRP A 111 -14.04 8.02 -0.20
C TRP A 111 -13.76 8.81 1.06
N ALA A 112 -13.84 8.14 2.19
CA ALA A 112 -13.61 8.72 3.50
C ALA A 112 -12.75 7.82 4.38
N PHE A 113 -11.97 8.43 5.27
CA PHE A 113 -11.39 7.77 6.44
C PHE A 113 -12.14 8.24 7.70
N ASN A 114 -12.67 7.29 8.48
CA ASN A 114 -13.40 7.57 9.72
C ASN A 114 -14.53 8.62 9.52
N GLY A 115 -15.27 8.51 8.42
CA GLY A 115 -16.35 9.44 8.07
C GLY A 115 -15.90 10.84 7.64
N LYS A 116 -14.62 11.04 7.32
CA LYS A 116 -14.06 12.31 6.83
C LYS A 116 -13.46 12.15 5.44
N ILE A 117 -13.82 13.05 4.54
CA ILE A 117 -13.16 13.18 3.24
C ILE A 117 -11.73 13.68 3.47
N GLY A 118 -10.76 13.08 2.79
CA GLY A 118 -9.36 13.45 2.93
C GLY A 118 -9.11 14.93 2.63
N ASP A 119 -8.49 15.59 3.59
CA ASP A 119 -8.00 16.96 3.49
C ASP A 119 -6.49 16.95 3.70
N TYR A 120 -5.77 17.20 2.62
CA TYR A 120 -4.30 17.18 2.62
C TYR A 120 -3.66 18.48 3.15
N SER A 121 -4.47 19.48 3.46
CA SER A 121 -4.02 20.74 4.08
C SER A 121 -4.02 20.68 5.61
N ASN A 122 -4.70 19.71 6.20
CA ASN A 122 -4.82 19.56 7.65
C ASN A 122 -4.17 18.27 8.17
N VAL A 123 -3.38 18.41 9.23
CA VAL A 123 -2.76 17.30 9.94
C VAL A 123 -3.82 16.55 10.73
N SER A 124 -3.94 15.24 10.53
CA SER A 124 -4.87 14.40 11.29
C SER A 124 -4.29 13.90 12.61
N ASN A 125 -2.98 13.66 12.64
CA ASN A 125 -2.27 13.16 13.82
C ASN A 125 -0.87 13.79 13.89
N GLU A 126 -0.52 14.26 15.06
CA GLU A 126 0.83 14.67 15.43
C GLU A 126 1.52 13.52 16.16
N ILE A 127 2.68 13.13 15.68
CA ILE A 127 3.42 11.95 16.13
C ILE A 127 4.82 12.37 16.54
N LYS A 128 5.20 12.03 17.76
CA LYS A 128 6.55 12.29 18.25
C LYS A 128 7.57 11.42 17.53
N ARG A 129 8.67 12.01 17.08
CA ARG A 129 9.78 11.28 16.47
C ARG A 129 10.30 10.17 17.39
N GLY A 130 10.61 9.02 16.79
CA GLY A 130 11.07 7.83 17.49
C GLY A 130 9.93 6.97 18.06
N SER A 131 8.67 7.38 17.94
CA SER A 131 7.53 6.56 18.33
C SER A 131 7.34 5.38 17.38
N LEU A 132 6.98 4.23 17.93
CA LEU A 132 6.42 3.13 17.16
C LEU A 132 4.93 3.41 16.95
N VAL A 133 4.47 3.32 15.70
CA VAL A 133 3.08 3.62 15.31
C VAL A 133 2.47 2.41 14.64
N SER A 134 1.22 2.11 14.98
CA SER A 134 0.37 1.12 14.31
C SER A 134 -0.81 1.84 13.68
N ILE A 135 -0.89 1.87 12.36
CA ILE A 135 -2.09 2.29 11.64
C ILE A 135 -2.97 1.04 11.50
N ASP A 136 -4.07 1.01 12.22
CA ASP A 136 -4.99 -0.13 12.23
C ASP A 136 -6.09 0.12 11.20
N VAL A 137 -5.93 -0.49 10.04
CA VAL A 137 -6.78 -0.23 8.87
C VAL A 137 -7.84 -1.30 8.73
N TYR A 138 -9.08 -0.86 8.50
CA TYR A 138 -10.18 -1.72 8.05
C TYR A 138 -10.71 -1.22 6.71
N ASN A 139 -10.66 -2.06 5.69
CA ASN A 139 -11.25 -1.76 4.39
C ASN A 139 -12.72 -2.19 4.36
N ASP A 140 -13.63 -1.29 4.78
CA ASP A 140 -15.09 -1.50 4.74
C ASP A 140 -15.68 -1.03 3.39
N THR A 141 -14.98 -1.34 2.31
CA THR A 141 -15.43 -1.05 0.96
C THR A 141 -15.54 -2.33 0.12
N ALA A 142 -16.17 -2.22 -1.04
CA ALA A 142 -16.26 -3.33 -2.00
C ALA A 142 -15.04 -3.41 -2.95
N TRP A 143 -14.00 -2.59 -2.73
CA TRP A 143 -12.89 -2.42 -3.65
C TRP A 143 -11.54 -2.65 -2.97
N PRO A 144 -10.52 -3.16 -3.69
CA PRO A 144 -9.16 -3.17 -3.20
C PRO A 144 -8.58 -1.75 -3.20
N HIS A 145 -7.65 -1.48 -2.27
CA HIS A 145 -6.99 -0.19 -2.14
C HIS A 145 -5.49 -0.35 -1.87
N ALA A 146 -4.67 0.32 -2.68
CA ALA A 146 -3.22 0.35 -2.50
C ALA A 146 -2.84 1.41 -1.46
N MET A 147 -2.78 1.04 -0.20
CA MET A 147 -2.48 1.96 0.90
C MET A 147 -1.00 2.25 0.99
N HIS A 148 -0.63 3.52 0.79
CA HIS A 148 0.76 4.00 0.73
C HIS A 148 1.03 5.03 1.82
N LEU A 149 2.19 4.86 2.48
CA LEU A 149 2.71 5.82 3.47
C LEU A 149 3.99 6.48 2.92
N HIS A 150 3.95 7.79 2.78
CA HIS A 150 5.13 8.56 2.39
C HIS A 150 6.20 8.56 3.48
N GLY A 151 7.45 8.59 3.07
CA GLY A 151 8.61 8.83 3.94
C GLY A 151 8.98 7.69 4.89
N HIS A 152 8.19 6.63 4.97
CA HIS A 152 8.38 5.52 5.90
C HIS A 152 8.12 4.16 5.25
N HIS A 153 8.71 3.12 5.84
CA HIS A 153 8.39 1.74 5.53
C HIS A 153 7.73 1.11 6.75
N PHE A 154 6.74 0.27 6.53
CA PHE A 154 5.98 -0.40 7.57
C PHE A 154 6.01 -1.92 7.43
N TRP A 155 5.89 -2.62 8.54
CA TRP A 155 5.54 -4.04 8.59
C TRP A 155 4.02 -4.18 8.50
N VAL A 156 3.56 -5.20 7.79
CA VAL A 156 2.14 -5.56 7.73
C VAL A 156 1.86 -6.67 8.73
N MET A 157 0.82 -6.50 9.51
CA MET A 157 0.33 -7.49 10.47
C MET A 157 -1.16 -7.72 10.25
N SER A 158 -1.61 -8.93 10.51
CA SER A 158 -3.03 -9.31 10.50
C SER A 158 -3.32 -10.23 11.67
N ASP A 159 -4.53 -10.14 12.20
CA ASP A 159 -5.06 -11.10 13.18
C ASP A 159 -5.57 -12.38 12.50
N ASP A 160 -5.69 -12.39 11.16
CA ASP A 160 -6.02 -13.56 10.37
C ASP A 160 -4.76 -14.45 10.23
N PRO A 161 -4.73 -15.65 10.83
CA PRO A 161 -3.59 -16.54 10.74
C PRO A 161 -3.36 -17.14 9.35
N THR A 162 -4.34 -16.98 8.44
CA THR A 162 -4.26 -17.45 7.06
C THR A 162 -3.80 -16.38 6.09
N ALA A 163 -3.62 -15.13 6.55
CA ALA A 163 -3.17 -14.03 5.73
C ALA A 163 -1.75 -14.28 5.19
N ASP A 164 -1.58 -14.19 3.88
CA ASP A 164 -0.27 -14.24 3.24
C ASP A 164 0.45 -12.88 3.42
N LEU A 165 1.15 -12.77 4.53
CA LEU A 165 1.84 -11.53 4.90
C LEU A 165 3.26 -11.49 4.34
N PRO A 166 3.71 -10.32 3.90
CA PRO A 166 5.05 -10.16 3.37
C PRO A 166 6.11 -10.31 4.47
N SER A 167 7.20 -10.97 4.12
CA SER A 167 8.38 -10.99 4.97
C SER A 167 9.16 -9.68 4.83
N GLY A 168 8.97 -8.73 5.74
CA GLY A 168 9.73 -7.49 5.76
C GLY A 168 8.89 -6.23 5.58
N GLN A 169 9.58 -5.09 5.51
CA GLN A 169 8.94 -3.80 5.38
C GLN A 169 8.59 -3.47 3.93
N ARG A 170 7.56 -2.65 3.78
CA ARG A 170 7.13 -2.04 2.51
C ARG A 170 6.52 -0.67 2.77
N ASP A 171 6.34 0.10 1.72
CA ASP A 171 5.70 1.41 1.77
C ASP A 171 4.27 1.40 1.23
N THR A 172 3.85 0.27 0.65
CA THR A 172 2.52 0.12 0.04
C THR A 172 1.97 -1.29 0.32
N TRP A 173 0.70 -1.36 0.74
CA TRP A 173 -0.04 -2.61 0.93
C TRP A 173 -1.36 -2.58 0.16
N LEU A 174 -1.63 -3.67 -0.60
CA LEU A 174 -2.90 -3.83 -1.30
C LEU A 174 -3.94 -4.45 -0.35
N MET A 175 -4.74 -3.58 0.24
CA MET A 175 -5.85 -3.99 1.10
C MET A 175 -6.99 -4.56 0.26
N GLN A 176 -7.37 -5.82 0.52
CA GLN A 176 -8.54 -6.42 -0.10
C GLN A 176 -9.85 -5.90 0.53
N PRO A 177 -11.01 -6.04 -0.16
CA PRO A 177 -12.30 -5.76 0.47
C PRO A 177 -12.47 -6.53 1.79
N GLN A 178 -12.97 -5.85 2.83
CA GLN A 178 -13.21 -6.38 4.19
C GLN A 178 -11.94 -6.79 4.96
N GLU A 179 -10.76 -6.55 4.42
CA GLU A 179 -9.50 -6.84 5.09
C GLU A 179 -9.26 -5.90 6.27
N LYS A 180 -8.70 -6.47 7.34
CA LYS A 180 -8.15 -5.75 8.49
C LYS A 180 -6.66 -6.02 8.58
N ALA A 181 -5.88 -4.97 8.65
CA ALA A 181 -4.43 -5.07 8.81
C ALA A 181 -3.89 -3.93 9.69
N SER A 182 -2.80 -4.20 10.37
CA SER A 182 -2.02 -3.19 11.09
C SER A 182 -0.74 -2.90 10.32
N LEU A 183 -0.55 -1.64 9.92
CA LEU A 183 0.65 -1.16 9.25
C LEU A 183 1.54 -0.50 10.30
N VAL A 184 2.61 -1.20 10.70
CA VAL A 184 3.46 -0.78 11.83
C VAL A 184 4.73 -0.14 11.31
N PHE A 185 5.05 1.07 11.76
CA PHE A 185 6.26 1.78 11.35
C PHE A 185 6.92 2.52 12.52
N LEU A 186 8.22 2.77 12.39
CA LEU A 186 8.96 3.65 13.28
C LEU A 186 8.91 5.07 12.71
N ALA A 187 8.39 6.02 13.46
CA ALA A 187 8.30 7.43 13.06
C ALA A 187 9.65 8.13 13.23
N ASP A 188 10.63 7.81 12.39
CA ASP A 188 12.02 8.29 12.51
C ASP A 188 12.38 9.41 11.52
N ASN A 189 11.51 9.68 10.54
CA ASN A 189 11.69 10.70 9.52
C ASN A 189 10.77 11.89 9.78
N PRO A 190 11.29 13.05 10.28
CA PRO A 190 10.45 14.22 10.58
C PRO A 190 9.86 14.84 9.32
N GLY A 191 8.64 15.40 9.43
CA GLY A 191 7.98 16.09 8.33
C GLY A 191 6.48 15.83 8.24
N LEU A 192 5.88 16.35 7.15
CA LEU A 192 4.49 16.09 6.78
C LEU A 192 4.43 14.90 5.81
N TRP A 193 3.72 13.86 6.19
CA TRP A 193 3.66 12.63 5.43
C TRP A 193 2.23 12.24 5.07
N LEU A 194 2.01 11.96 3.80
CA LEU A 194 0.73 11.47 3.31
C LEU A 194 0.57 9.98 3.63
N PHE A 195 -0.62 9.60 4.08
CA PHE A 195 -1.11 8.24 4.08
C PHE A 195 -2.36 8.19 3.21
N HIS A 196 -2.30 7.51 2.07
CA HIS A 196 -3.36 7.57 1.07
C HIS A 196 -3.44 6.32 0.20
N CYS A 197 -4.57 6.14 -0.49
CA CYS A 197 -4.64 5.14 -1.55
C CYS A 197 -3.84 5.61 -2.77
N HIS A 198 -2.95 4.76 -3.29
CA HIS A 198 -2.14 5.10 -4.46
C HIS A 198 -2.84 4.80 -5.81
N MET A 199 -4.09 4.34 -5.77
CA MET A 199 -5.01 4.50 -6.90
C MET A 199 -5.41 5.97 -6.92
N LEU A 200 -4.87 6.74 -7.88
CA LEU A 200 -4.89 8.20 -7.83
C LEU A 200 -6.30 8.78 -7.83
N GLU A 201 -7.24 8.14 -8.52
CA GLU A 201 -8.65 8.51 -8.53
C GLU A 201 -9.28 8.40 -7.13
N HIS A 202 -8.86 7.38 -6.35
CA HIS A 202 -9.32 7.21 -4.97
C HIS A 202 -8.72 8.30 -4.05
N ALA A 203 -7.43 8.58 -4.18
CA ALA A 203 -6.78 9.67 -3.45
C ALA A 203 -7.42 11.02 -3.77
N ALA A 204 -7.58 11.34 -5.06
CA ALA A 204 -8.18 12.60 -5.51
C ALA A 204 -9.64 12.75 -5.04
N SER A 205 -10.37 11.65 -4.91
CA SER A 205 -11.74 11.64 -4.41
C SER A 205 -11.90 11.39 -2.91
N GLY A 206 -10.81 11.56 -2.12
CA GLY A 206 -10.89 11.73 -0.67
C GLY A 206 -10.26 10.63 0.18
N MET A 207 -9.59 9.62 -0.43
CA MET A 207 -8.99 8.52 0.33
C MET A 207 -7.55 8.85 0.73
N GLY A 208 -7.39 9.64 1.78
CA GLY A 208 -6.09 9.98 2.31
C GLY A 208 -6.13 10.92 3.51
N THR A 209 -4.99 11.03 4.18
CA THR A 209 -4.79 11.88 5.34
C THR A 209 -3.33 12.28 5.47
N VAL A 210 -3.01 13.21 6.38
CA VAL A 210 -1.66 13.73 6.63
C VAL A 210 -1.27 13.50 8.08
N PHE A 211 -0.07 12.98 8.30
CA PHE A 211 0.58 12.88 9.59
C PHE A 211 1.71 13.91 9.69
N TRP A 212 1.86 14.51 10.87
CA TRP A 212 3.02 15.31 11.23
C TRP A 212 3.92 14.52 12.17
N ILE A 213 5.21 14.44 11.85
CA ILE A 213 6.23 13.85 12.72
C ILE A 213 7.22 14.95 13.09
N ASP A 214 7.36 15.23 14.40
CA ASP A 214 8.23 16.29 14.96
C ASP A 214 9.71 15.87 15.08
#